data_ac53b24e0acbe110537a080fd7ccf7b8
#
_entry.id   ac53b24e0acbe110537a080fd7ccf7b8
#
_cell.length_a   1.000
_cell.length_b   1.000
_cell.length_c   1.000
_cell.angle_alpha   90.00
_cell.angle_beta   90.00
_cell.angle_gamma   90.00
#
_symmetry.space_group_name_H-M   'P 1'
#
loop_
_entity.id
_entity.type
_entity.pdbx_description
1 polymer ?
#
loop_
_entity_poly.entity_id
_entity_poly.type
_entity_poly.pdbx_seq_one_letter_code
_entity_poly.pdbx_strand_id
1 'polypeptide(L)'
;MRDIDLKTLRLFVTVCEHQNIARAAQESHIEPSAISKRIAQLETSLGVPLLSRSRRGVEPTPAGMALLEHARSVLFTMERIANDVAAFGGGLMGRVSICASASAIAEALLDDIASFMREPANQNIKVDVEERLSHDLVRQLREGVASVGVCWDSVDLRGLQHRAYRHDQLALAVPADHPFARRRTVSFEESLAFEHVGLPPATAVHTMLQRAAAQAGKTMSYRVIVSSFDAAFRVVAAGLGISVVPMEVAGTYRQALGVEAVPLSDAFAKRRFVVCFRDFDSLQPAARRLVEHLETRAAR
;
A
#
# COMPACT_ATOMS: atom_id res chain seq x y z
N MET A 1 -7.08 -0.03 37.94
CA MET A 1 -6.75 0.01 36.50
C MET A 1 -6.95 -1.39 35.97
N ARG A 2 -7.72 -1.60 34.91
CA ARG A 2 -7.95 -2.93 34.34
C ARG A 2 -6.64 -3.42 33.74
N ASP A 3 -6.20 -4.63 34.13
CA ASP A 3 -4.89 -5.14 33.73
C ASP A 3 -5.03 -5.82 32.36
N ILE A 4 -4.59 -5.12 31.30
CA ILE A 4 -4.57 -5.62 29.93
C ILE A 4 -3.12 -5.93 29.59
N ASP A 5 -2.76 -7.21 29.49
CA ASP A 5 -1.40 -7.62 29.19
C ASP A 5 -1.12 -7.64 27.66
N LEU A 6 0.13 -7.33 27.31
CA LEU A 6 0.58 -7.24 25.91
C LEU A 6 0.47 -8.57 25.16
N LYS A 7 0.64 -9.71 25.84
CA LYS A 7 0.53 -11.01 25.21
C LYS A 7 -0.91 -11.28 24.78
N THR A 8 -1.88 -10.92 25.60
CA THR A 8 -3.31 -11.04 25.28
C THR A 8 -3.71 -10.09 24.16
N LEU A 9 -3.18 -8.84 24.13
CA LEU A 9 -3.42 -7.92 23.00
C LEU A 9 -2.86 -8.47 21.68
N ARG A 10 -1.66 -9.05 21.70
CA ARG A 10 -1.06 -9.68 20.49
C ARG A 10 -1.91 -10.83 20.00
N LEU A 11 -2.34 -11.73 20.86
CA LEU A 11 -3.21 -12.84 20.50
C LEU A 11 -4.55 -12.36 19.93
N PHE A 12 -5.14 -11.32 20.51
CA PHE A 12 -6.37 -10.74 20.04
C PHE A 12 -6.21 -10.17 18.62
N VAL A 13 -5.12 -9.43 18.34
CA VAL A 13 -4.79 -8.92 17.00
C VAL A 13 -4.64 -10.07 16.01
N THR A 14 -3.85 -11.11 16.33
CA THR A 14 -3.65 -12.27 15.44
C THR A 14 -4.96 -13.00 15.15
N VAL A 15 -5.86 -13.15 16.13
CA VAL A 15 -7.19 -13.75 15.91
C VAL A 15 -8.04 -12.92 14.97
N CYS A 16 -8.01 -11.59 15.09
CA CYS A 16 -8.75 -10.70 14.20
C CYS A 16 -8.21 -10.73 12.75
N GLU A 17 -6.90 -10.86 12.58
CA GLU A 17 -6.24 -10.92 11.27
C GLU A 17 -6.57 -12.24 10.54
N HIS A 18 -6.51 -13.36 11.24
CA HIS A 18 -6.84 -14.65 10.66
C HIS A 18 -8.34 -14.94 10.59
N GLN A 19 -9.16 -14.20 11.32
CA GLN A 19 -10.59 -14.48 11.52
C GLN A 19 -10.86 -15.93 11.95
N ASN A 20 -9.83 -16.56 12.55
CA ASN A 20 -9.83 -17.98 12.91
C ASN A 20 -8.89 -18.25 14.08
N ILE A 21 -9.46 -18.73 15.20
CA ILE A 21 -8.68 -19.00 16.42
C ILE A 21 -7.66 -20.14 16.22
N ALA A 22 -7.97 -21.17 15.43
CA ALA A 22 -7.05 -22.28 15.22
C ALA A 22 -5.83 -21.85 14.38
N ARG A 23 -6.01 -21.01 13.36
CA ARG A 23 -4.91 -20.44 12.58
C ARG A 23 -4.06 -19.49 13.43
N ALA A 24 -4.68 -18.62 14.21
CA ALA A 24 -3.98 -17.75 15.15
C ALA A 24 -3.16 -18.55 16.19
N ALA A 25 -3.68 -19.69 16.62
CA ALA A 25 -3.01 -20.58 17.54
C ALA A 25 -1.76 -21.24 16.94
N GLN A 26 -1.85 -21.69 15.69
CA GLN A 26 -0.72 -22.24 14.94
C GLN A 26 0.40 -21.20 14.79
N GLU A 27 0.07 -19.98 14.36
CA GLU A 27 1.06 -18.90 14.22
C GLU A 27 1.69 -18.50 15.54
N SER A 28 0.88 -18.42 16.60
CA SER A 28 1.36 -18.02 17.92
C SER A 28 2.02 -19.17 18.71
N HIS A 29 2.05 -20.38 18.18
CA HIS A 29 2.53 -21.60 18.88
C HIS A 29 1.87 -21.80 20.24
N ILE A 30 0.56 -21.62 20.32
CA ILE A 30 -0.26 -21.73 21.54
C ILE A 30 -1.50 -22.57 21.23
N GLU A 31 -1.98 -23.30 22.22
CA GLU A 31 -3.22 -24.08 22.10
C GLU A 31 -4.46 -23.19 21.87
N PRO A 32 -5.37 -23.53 20.93
CA PRO A 32 -6.57 -22.76 20.64
C PRO A 32 -7.44 -22.48 21.87
N SER A 33 -7.52 -23.43 22.79
CA SER A 33 -8.24 -23.31 24.07
C SER A 33 -7.65 -22.23 24.98
N ALA A 34 -6.32 -22.08 24.98
CA ALA A 34 -5.63 -21.06 25.76
C ALA A 34 -5.88 -19.65 25.19
N ILE A 35 -5.90 -19.49 23.85
CA ILE A 35 -6.28 -18.22 23.22
C ILE A 35 -7.73 -17.87 23.55
N SER A 36 -8.66 -18.82 23.37
CA SER A 36 -10.08 -18.60 23.70
C SER A 36 -10.28 -18.18 25.15
N LYS A 37 -9.58 -18.82 26.08
CA LYS A 37 -9.65 -18.48 27.51
C LYS A 37 -9.14 -17.06 27.79
N ARG A 38 -8.00 -16.67 27.20
CA ARG A 38 -7.43 -15.32 27.38
C ARG A 38 -8.34 -14.24 26.82
N ILE A 39 -8.92 -14.46 25.65
CA ILE A 39 -9.86 -13.50 25.06
C ILE A 39 -11.12 -13.39 25.90
N ALA A 40 -11.69 -14.50 26.37
CA ALA A 40 -12.84 -14.48 27.26
C ALA A 40 -12.54 -13.72 28.58
N GLN A 41 -11.35 -13.89 29.15
CA GLN A 41 -10.91 -13.13 30.32
C GLN A 41 -10.80 -11.63 30.02
N LEU A 42 -10.28 -11.25 28.85
CA LEU A 42 -10.20 -9.87 28.38
C LEU A 42 -11.60 -9.26 28.22
N GLU A 43 -12.54 -9.97 27.58
CA GLU A 43 -13.94 -9.57 27.44
C GLU A 43 -14.61 -9.38 28.83
N THR A 44 -14.38 -10.30 29.74
CA THR A 44 -14.88 -10.19 31.12
C THR A 44 -14.31 -8.96 31.81
N SER A 45 -13.02 -8.69 31.68
CA SER A 45 -12.36 -7.53 32.30
C SER A 45 -12.86 -6.20 31.76
N LEU A 46 -13.18 -6.15 30.46
CA LEU A 46 -13.70 -4.97 29.78
C LEU A 46 -15.22 -4.82 29.92
N GLY A 47 -15.92 -5.92 30.21
CA GLY A 47 -17.37 -5.96 30.40
C GLY A 47 -18.16 -5.93 29.09
N VAL A 48 -17.51 -6.20 27.96
CA VAL A 48 -18.12 -6.18 26.62
C VAL A 48 -17.54 -7.31 25.75
N PRO A 49 -18.34 -7.93 24.87
CA PRO A 49 -17.83 -8.90 23.91
C PRO A 49 -16.98 -8.19 22.85
N LEU A 50 -15.82 -8.75 22.55
CA LEU A 50 -14.88 -8.23 21.56
C LEU A 50 -14.94 -9.00 20.25
N LEU A 51 -15.35 -10.27 20.30
CA LEU A 51 -15.44 -11.15 19.15
C LEU A 51 -16.86 -11.70 19.03
N SER A 52 -17.36 -11.76 17.81
CA SER A 52 -18.57 -12.49 17.41
C SER A 52 -18.17 -13.77 16.70
N ARG A 53 -18.86 -14.88 17.01
CA ARG A 53 -18.64 -16.18 16.37
C ARG A 53 -19.73 -16.42 15.33
N SER A 54 -19.30 -16.77 14.11
CA SER A 54 -20.20 -17.12 13.02
C SER A 54 -19.80 -18.47 12.41
N ARG A 55 -20.64 -19.00 11.50
CA ARG A 55 -20.27 -20.20 10.72
C ARG A 55 -19.07 -19.98 9.79
N ARG A 56 -18.69 -18.71 9.53
CA ARG A 56 -17.55 -18.31 8.67
C ARG A 56 -16.27 -18.07 9.47
N GLY A 57 -16.33 -18.10 10.81
CA GLY A 57 -15.19 -17.86 11.65
C GLY A 57 -15.47 -16.90 12.79
N VAL A 58 -14.48 -16.10 13.15
CA VAL A 58 -14.52 -15.13 14.25
C VAL A 58 -14.27 -13.75 13.71
N GLU A 59 -15.18 -12.80 13.99
CA GLU A 59 -15.07 -11.41 13.56
C GLU A 59 -15.10 -10.46 14.77
N PRO A 60 -14.36 -9.33 14.75
CA PRO A 60 -14.42 -8.35 15.82
C PRO A 60 -15.79 -7.65 15.85
N THR A 61 -16.32 -7.46 17.08
CA THR A 61 -17.47 -6.59 17.33
C THR A 61 -17.09 -5.12 17.15
N PRO A 62 -18.01 -4.14 17.18
CA PRO A 62 -17.65 -2.72 17.20
C PRO A 62 -16.70 -2.35 18.34
N ALA A 63 -16.89 -2.94 19.54
CA ALA A 63 -15.95 -2.79 20.66
C ALA A 63 -14.60 -3.47 20.39
N GLY A 64 -14.64 -4.64 19.73
CA GLY A 64 -13.44 -5.34 19.26
C GLY A 64 -12.67 -4.55 18.23
N MET A 65 -13.33 -3.88 17.28
CA MET A 65 -12.67 -2.99 16.30
C MET A 65 -11.95 -1.83 16.98
N ALA A 66 -12.58 -1.17 17.94
CA ALA A 66 -11.96 -0.09 18.72
C ALA A 66 -10.74 -0.60 19.50
N LEU A 67 -10.85 -1.77 20.14
CA LEU A 67 -9.70 -2.39 20.82
C LEU A 67 -8.60 -2.77 19.84
N LEU A 68 -8.93 -3.30 18.67
CA LEU A 68 -7.97 -3.71 17.64
C LEU A 68 -7.09 -2.55 17.20
N GLU A 69 -7.68 -1.37 16.95
CA GLU A 69 -6.96 -0.15 16.61
C GLU A 69 -5.95 0.23 17.72
N HIS A 70 -6.41 0.30 18.96
CA HIS A 70 -5.55 0.63 20.10
C HIS A 70 -4.49 -0.46 20.38
N ALA A 71 -4.84 -1.74 20.27
CA ALA A 71 -3.92 -2.85 20.47
C ALA A 71 -2.76 -2.80 19.46
N ARG A 72 -3.04 -2.56 18.18
CA ARG A 72 -2.02 -2.39 17.15
C ARG A 72 -1.09 -1.22 17.46
N SER A 73 -1.65 -0.06 17.86
CA SER A 73 -0.86 1.11 18.23
C SER A 73 0.06 0.86 19.44
N VAL A 74 -0.42 0.14 20.45
CA VAL A 74 0.39 -0.24 21.62
C VAL A 74 1.50 -1.20 21.23
N LEU A 75 1.21 -2.25 20.46
CA LEU A 75 2.21 -3.23 20.01
C LEU A 75 3.28 -2.57 19.14
N PHE A 76 2.89 -1.69 18.22
CA PHE A 76 3.83 -0.89 17.43
C PHE A 76 4.73 -0.02 18.31
N THR A 77 4.17 0.62 19.36
CA THR A 77 4.95 1.41 20.31
C THR A 77 5.95 0.57 21.07
N MET A 78 5.59 -0.67 21.46
CA MET A 78 6.50 -1.60 22.14
C MET A 78 7.65 -2.04 21.22
N GLU A 79 7.37 -2.33 19.95
CA GLU A 79 8.41 -2.63 18.97
C GLU A 79 9.35 -1.43 18.77
N ARG A 80 8.80 -0.22 18.74
CA ARG A 80 9.59 1.01 18.67
C ARG A 80 10.53 1.14 19.85
N ILE A 81 10.03 0.94 21.07
CA ILE A 81 10.88 0.98 22.29
C ILE A 81 12.02 -0.05 22.20
N ALA A 82 11.72 -1.29 21.79
CA ALA A 82 12.73 -2.33 21.67
C ALA A 82 13.81 -1.94 20.64
N ASN A 83 13.43 -1.37 19.50
CA ASN A 83 14.34 -0.95 18.46
C ASN A 83 15.14 0.29 18.86
N ASP A 84 14.53 1.27 19.52
CA ASP A 84 15.21 2.48 20.03
C ASP A 84 16.28 2.09 21.03
N VAL A 85 16.00 1.15 21.95
CA VAL A 85 16.98 0.64 22.91
C VAL A 85 18.07 -0.15 22.22
N ALA A 86 17.75 -0.99 21.23
CA ALA A 86 18.72 -1.76 20.47
C ALA A 86 19.71 -0.87 19.68
N ALA A 87 19.28 0.32 19.25
CA ALA A 87 20.12 1.29 18.55
C ALA A 87 21.33 1.79 19.40
N PHE A 88 21.26 1.72 20.73
CA PHE A 88 22.37 2.05 21.63
C PHE A 88 23.46 0.97 21.65
N GLY A 89 23.19 -0.23 21.14
CA GLY A 89 24.11 -1.38 21.17
C GLY A 89 25.12 -1.50 20.02
N GLY A 90 25.22 -0.51 19.10
CA GLY A 90 26.26 -0.49 18.07
C GLY A 90 25.79 -0.57 16.62
N GLY A 91 25.19 0.50 16.15
CA GLY A 91 24.83 0.71 14.73
C GLY A 91 23.34 0.90 14.51
N LEU A 92 22.98 1.64 13.45
CA LEU A 92 21.60 1.84 13.08
C LEU A 92 21.01 0.49 12.62
N MET A 93 20.32 -0.17 13.51
CA MET A 93 19.56 -1.38 13.22
C MET A 93 18.07 -1.02 13.24
N GLY A 94 17.29 -1.61 12.37
CA GLY A 94 15.84 -1.40 12.40
C GLY A 94 15.13 -2.09 11.26
N ARG A 95 13.81 -2.21 11.42
CA ARG A 95 12.90 -2.68 10.39
C ARG A 95 11.95 -1.55 10.03
N VAL A 96 11.83 -1.24 8.75
CA VAL A 96 10.91 -0.22 8.24
C VAL A 96 9.81 -0.93 7.47
N SER A 97 8.58 -0.79 7.94
CA SER A 97 7.40 -1.29 7.24
C SER A 97 6.83 -0.18 6.36
N ILE A 98 6.75 -0.45 5.07
CA ILE A 98 6.22 0.47 4.06
C ILE A 98 4.95 -0.10 3.46
N CYS A 99 3.89 0.69 3.44
CA CYS A 99 2.71 0.43 2.62
C CYS A 99 2.75 1.33 1.39
N ALA A 100 2.62 0.76 0.20
CA ALA A 100 2.67 1.55 -1.03
C ALA A 100 1.54 1.19 -1.99
N SER A 101 1.10 2.16 -2.78
CA SER A 101 0.16 1.90 -3.86
C SER A 101 0.83 1.15 -5.01
N ALA A 102 0.06 0.37 -5.78
CA ALA A 102 0.56 -0.37 -6.95
C ALA A 102 1.35 0.53 -7.91
N SER A 103 0.88 1.76 -8.15
CA SER A 103 1.61 2.71 -9.02
C SER A 103 2.97 3.12 -8.44
N ALA A 104 3.06 3.35 -7.13
CA ALA A 104 4.33 3.74 -6.51
C ALA A 104 5.36 2.59 -6.54
N ILE A 105 4.90 1.35 -6.33
CA ILE A 105 5.76 0.15 -6.42
C ILE A 105 6.22 -0.08 -7.87
N ALA A 106 5.31 0.07 -8.82
CA ALA A 106 5.59 -0.16 -10.22
C ALA A 106 6.61 0.85 -10.81
N GLU A 107 6.69 2.04 -10.23
CA GLU A 107 7.68 3.05 -10.60
C GLU A 107 9.03 2.81 -9.93
N ALA A 108 9.64 3.85 -9.42
CA ALA A 108 11.01 3.84 -8.92
C ALA A 108 11.15 3.56 -7.41
N LEU A 109 10.06 3.29 -6.67
CA LEU A 109 10.13 3.13 -5.21
C LEU A 109 11.11 2.02 -4.79
N LEU A 110 11.08 0.88 -5.48
CA LEU A 110 11.95 -0.24 -5.13
C LEU A 110 13.43 0.07 -5.44
N ASP A 111 13.71 0.80 -6.52
CA ASP A 111 15.06 1.23 -6.88
C ASP A 111 15.59 2.28 -5.88
N ASP A 112 14.74 3.19 -5.43
CA ASP A 112 15.09 4.17 -4.41
C ASP A 112 15.36 3.51 -3.06
N ILE A 113 14.55 2.53 -2.66
CA ILE A 113 14.80 1.71 -1.46
C ILE A 113 16.13 0.94 -1.61
N ALA A 114 16.37 0.34 -2.77
CA ALA A 114 17.62 -0.36 -3.02
C ALA A 114 18.83 0.59 -2.94
N SER A 115 18.70 1.82 -3.44
CA SER A 115 19.77 2.83 -3.32
C SER A 115 20.01 3.24 -1.88
N PHE A 116 18.97 3.40 -1.06
CA PHE A 116 19.04 3.65 0.36
C PHE A 116 19.77 2.53 1.11
N MET A 117 19.41 1.28 0.83
CA MET A 117 20.00 0.11 1.51
C MET A 117 21.47 -0.14 1.13
N ARG A 118 21.92 0.34 -0.04
CA ARG A 118 23.34 0.25 -0.47
C ARG A 118 24.25 1.20 0.29
N GLU A 119 23.72 2.22 0.92
CA GLU A 119 24.53 3.13 1.75
C GLU A 119 25.13 2.38 2.94
N PRO A 120 26.45 2.49 3.22
CA PRO A 120 27.10 1.75 4.30
C PRO A 120 26.43 1.93 5.67
N ALA A 121 25.90 3.12 5.94
CA ALA A 121 25.20 3.42 7.19
C ALA A 121 23.82 2.75 7.33
N ASN A 122 23.28 2.18 6.27
CA ASN A 122 21.93 1.59 6.22
C ASN A 122 21.94 0.07 6.04
N GLN A 123 23.11 -0.58 5.96
CA GLN A 123 23.26 -2.02 5.66
C GLN A 123 22.53 -2.95 6.64
N ASN A 124 22.33 -2.51 7.87
CA ASN A 124 21.64 -3.29 8.91
C ASN A 124 20.13 -2.99 9.01
N ILE A 125 19.62 -2.12 8.13
CA ILE A 125 18.19 -1.81 8.06
C ILE A 125 17.49 -2.85 7.18
N LYS A 126 16.37 -3.39 7.67
CA LYS A 126 15.46 -4.24 6.90
C LYS A 126 14.26 -3.42 6.48
N VAL A 127 13.84 -3.56 5.23
CA VAL A 127 12.69 -2.86 4.69
C VAL A 127 11.70 -3.88 4.17
N ASP A 128 10.46 -3.82 4.66
CA ASP A 128 9.34 -4.59 4.15
C ASP A 128 8.45 -3.66 3.35
N VAL A 129 8.12 -4.03 2.13
CA VAL A 129 7.22 -3.28 1.26
C VAL A 129 5.98 -4.11 0.99
N GLU A 130 4.84 -3.55 1.30
CA GLU A 130 3.56 -4.21 1.10
C GLU A 130 2.66 -3.35 0.21
N GLU A 131 2.13 -3.96 -0.86
CA GLU A 131 1.14 -3.29 -1.70
C GLU A 131 -0.18 -3.19 -0.97
N ARG A 132 -0.74 -1.97 -0.93
CA ARG A 132 -2.03 -1.68 -0.32
C ARG A 132 -2.85 -0.71 -1.16
N LEU A 133 -4.16 -0.87 -1.11
CA LEU A 133 -5.07 0.15 -1.61
C LEU A 133 -4.92 1.43 -0.77
N SER A 134 -5.10 2.59 -1.39
CA SER A 134 -4.84 3.88 -0.73
C SER A 134 -5.59 4.07 0.58
N HIS A 135 -6.85 3.61 0.69
CA HIS A 135 -7.61 3.72 1.92
C HIS A 135 -7.10 2.80 3.04
N ASP A 136 -6.63 1.59 2.70
CA ASP A 136 -6.00 0.66 3.65
C ASP A 136 -4.63 1.17 4.10
N LEU A 137 -3.85 1.74 3.18
CA LEU A 137 -2.58 2.37 3.47
C LEU A 137 -2.75 3.48 4.53
N VAL A 138 -3.68 4.41 4.31
CA VAL A 138 -3.96 5.49 5.27
C VAL A 138 -4.40 4.93 6.61
N ARG A 139 -5.27 3.91 6.62
CA ARG A 139 -5.69 3.25 7.85
C ARG A 139 -4.51 2.62 8.59
N GLN A 140 -3.66 1.84 7.90
CA GLN A 140 -2.52 1.16 8.53
C GLN A 140 -1.50 2.14 9.12
N LEU A 141 -1.26 3.28 8.49
CA LEU A 141 -0.43 4.34 9.05
C LEU A 141 -1.03 4.94 10.32
N ARG A 142 -2.34 5.21 10.33
CA ARG A 142 -3.04 5.72 11.52
C ARG A 142 -3.03 4.73 12.68
N GLU A 143 -3.22 3.45 12.37
CA GLU A 143 -3.18 2.35 13.33
C GLU A 143 -1.75 2.02 13.80
N GLY A 144 -0.72 2.55 13.13
CA GLY A 144 0.68 2.28 13.42
C GLY A 144 1.14 0.87 13.00
N VAL A 145 0.43 0.24 12.08
CA VAL A 145 0.83 -1.06 11.49
C VAL A 145 1.97 -0.89 10.50
N ALA A 146 1.97 0.20 9.75
CA ALA A 146 3.08 0.61 8.90
C ALA A 146 3.71 1.90 9.41
N SER A 147 5.02 2.04 9.18
CA SER A 147 5.79 3.24 9.56
C SER A 147 5.65 4.35 8.52
N VAL A 148 5.69 3.95 7.24
CA VAL A 148 5.77 4.85 6.09
C VAL A 148 4.76 4.40 5.03
N GLY A 149 4.13 5.36 4.38
CA GLY A 149 3.27 5.13 3.23
C GLY A 149 3.78 5.85 1.99
N VAL A 150 3.56 5.27 0.81
CA VAL A 150 3.85 5.94 -0.47
C VAL A 150 2.63 5.83 -1.37
N CYS A 151 2.02 6.96 -1.65
CA CYS A 151 0.81 7.02 -2.46
C CYS A 151 0.69 8.33 -3.22
N TRP A 152 -0.34 8.44 -4.04
CA TRP A 152 -0.67 9.64 -4.78
C TRP A 152 -1.21 10.74 -3.85
N ASP A 153 -0.82 12.01 -4.09
CA ASP A 153 -1.19 13.18 -3.27
C ASP A 153 -2.69 13.52 -3.26
N SER A 154 -3.47 12.99 -4.21
CA SER A 154 -4.93 13.14 -4.23
C SER A 154 -5.68 12.26 -3.23
N VAL A 155 -4.98 11.36 -2.56
CA VAL A 155 -5.55 10.53 -1.48
C VAL A 155 -5.82 11.39 -0.26
N ASP A 156 -6.95 11.16 0.43
CA ASP A 156 -7.27 11.87 1.66
C ASP A 156 -6.32 11.45 2.80
N LEU A 157 -5.30 12.27 3.01
CA LEU A 157 -4.26 12.08 4.02
C LEU A 157 -4.55 12.79 5.35
N ARG A 158 -5.80 13.25 5.61
CA ARG A 158 -6.13 13.95 6.86
C ARG A 158 -5.66 13.18 8.11
N GLY A 159 -4.93 13.87 8.97
CA GLY A 159 -4.33 13.29 10.18
C GLY A 159 -2.98 12.59 9.96
N LEU A 160 -2.43 12.64 8.76
CA LEU A 160 -1.07 12.20 8.45
C LEU A 160 -0.23 13.37 7.98
N GLN A 161 1.05 13.38 8.36
CA GLN A 161 2.07 14.24 7.77
C GLN A 161 2.56 13.61 6.46
N HIS A 162 3.00 14.42 5.52
CA HIS A 162 3.57 13.94 4.27
C HIS A 162 4.64 14.86 3.73
N ARG A 163 5.50 14.32 2.88
CA ARG A 163 6.54 15.03 2.14
C ARG A 163 6.47 14.69 0.66
N ALA A 164 6.89 15.62 -0.19
CA ALA A 164 6.97 15.37 -1.63
C ALA A 164 7.92 14.21 -1.93
N TYR A 165 7.58 13.40 -2.93
CA TYR A 165 8.43 12.29 -3.36
C TYR A 165 8.75 12.41 -4.85
N ARG A 166 7.93 11.87 -5.74
CA ARG A 166 8.20 11.87 -7.17
C ARG A 166 7.02 12.41 -7.97
N HIS A 167 7.30 12.86 -9.19
CA HIS A 167 6.27 13.12 -10.18
C HIS A 167 6.15 11.92 -11.11
N ASP A 168 4.95 11.68 -11.61
CA ASP A 168 4.61 10.63 -12.55
C ASP A 168 3.75 11.18 -13.68
N GLN A 169 3.89 10.58 -14.83
CA GLN A 169 3.07 10.83 -16.01
C GLN A 169 2.37 9.55 -16.43
N LEU A 170 1.05 9.58 -16.54
CA LEU A 170 0.32 8.47 -17.13
C LEU A 170 0.44 8.45 -18.64
N ALA A 171 0.51 7.26 -19.19
CA ALA A 171 0.55 6.95 -20.60
C ALA A 171 -0.49 5.90 -20.96
N LEU A 172 -0.82 5.83 -22.23
CA LEU A 172 -1.63 4.75 -22.79
C LEU A 172 -0.68 3.70 -23.38
N ALA A 173 -0.68 2.51 -22.79
CA ALA A 173 -0.01 1.34 -23.36
C ALA A 173 -0.86 0.76 -24.49
N VAL A 174 -0.28 0.62 -25.65
CA VAL A 174 -0.94 0.15 -26.88
C VAL A 174 -0.05 -0.84 -27.63
N PRO A 175 -0.60 -1.80 -28.39
CA PRO A 175 0.18 -2.62 -29.33
C PRO A 175 0.94 -1.74 -30.35
N ALA A 176 2.07 -2.22 -30.84
CA ALA A 176 2.93 -1.44 -31.77
C ALA A 176 2.24 -1.07 -33.10
N ASP A 177 1.25 -1.83 -33.52
CA ASP A 177 0.44 -1.58 -34.73
C ASP A 177 -0.82 -0.72 -34.47
N HIS A 178 -1.07 -0.32 -33.21
CA HIS A 178 -2.23 0.47 -32.85
C HIS A 178 -2.17 1.89 -33.46
N PRO A 179 -3.30 2.50 -33.87
CA PRO A 179 -3.32 3.86 -34.46
C PRO A 179 -2.66 4.94 -33.60
N PHE A 180 -2.61 4.76 -32.29
CA PHE A 180 -1.97 5.70 -31.35
C PHE A 180 -0.46 5.49 -31.19
N ALA A 181 0.11 4.34 -31.59
CA ALA A 181 1.50 3.97 -31.30
C ALA A 181 2.54 5.00 -31.80
N ARG A 182 2.22 5.74 -32.88
CA ARG A 182 3.12 6.74 -33.46
C ARG A 182 2.81 8.19 -33.04
N ARG A 183 1.84 8.39 -32.15
CA ARG A 183 1.44 9.73 -31.69
C ARG A 183 2.37 10.20 -30.58
N ARG A 184 2.59 11.51 -30.53
CA ARG A 184 3.36 12.13 -29.43
C ARG A 184 2.59 12.16 -28.12
N THR A 185 1.29 12.39 -28.19
CA THR A 185 0.36 12.41 -27.07
C THR A 185 -1.03 11.96 -27.53
N VAL A 186 -1.86 11.52 -26.62
CA VAL A 186 -3.27 11.18 -26.86
C VAL A 186 -4.10 11.67 -25.67
N SER A 187 -5.34 12.12 -25.93
CA SER A 187 -6.25 12.42 -24.83
C SER A 187 -6.90 11.13 -24.32
N PHE A 188 -7.21 11.12 -23.03
CA PHE A 188 -7.95 10.00 -22.44
C PHE A 188 -9.32 9.80 -23.12
N GLU A 189 -9.98 10.89 -23.48
CA GLU A 189 -11.27 10.85 -24.16
C GLU A 189 -11.21 10.10 -25.52
N GLU A 190 -10.13 10.29 -26.29
CA GLU A 190 -9.92 9.56 -27.57
C GLU A 190 -9.75 8.06 -27.31
N SER A 191 -9.16 7.68 -26.18
CA SER A 191 -8.94 6.27 -25.81
C SER A 191 -10.24 5.53 -25.50
N LEU A 192 -11.30 6.25 -25.09
CA LEU A 192 -12.59 5.67 -24.74
C LEU A 192 -13.35 5.02 -25.93
N ALA A 193 -12.87 5.23 -27.16
CA ALA A 193 -13.36 4.53 -28.34
C ALA A 193 -12.89 3.05 -28.42
N PHE A 194 -11.99 2.65 -27.56
CA PHE A 194 -11.36 1.30 -27.58
C PHE A 194 -11.68 0.56 -26.29
N GLU A 195 -11.52 -0.77 -26.33
CA GLU A 195 -11.60 -1.60 -25.13
C GLU A 195 -10.35 -1.47 -24.29
N HIS A 196 -10.52 -1.39 -22.97
CA HIS A 196 -9.43 -1.22 -22.02
C HIS A 196 -9.11 -2.52 -21.27
N VAL A 197 -7.85 -2.63 -20.91
CA VAL A 197 -7.36 -3.53 -19.87
C VAL A 197 -7.22 -2.69 -18.60
N GLY A 198 -7.98 -3.04 -17.56
CA GLY A 198 -8.07 -2.26 -16.32
C GLY A 198 -7.44 -2.94 -15.12
N LEU A 199 -7.18 -2.14 -14.09
CA LEU A 199 -6.90 -2.62 -12.73
C LEU A 199 -8.20 -2.78 -11.93
N PRO A 200 -8.17 -3.46 -10.76
CA PRO A 200 -9.36 -3.68 -9.95
C PRO A 200 -10.07 -2.39 -9.55
N PRO A 201 -11.42 -2.41 -9.41
CA PRO A 201 -12.24 -1.21 -9.15
C PRO A 201 -11.86 -0.43 -7.90
N ALA A 202 -11.25 -1.07 -6.90
CA ALA A 202 -10.82 -0.43 -5.66
C ALA A 202 -9.51 0.39 -5.78
N THR A 203 -8.81 0.32 -6.93
CA THR A 203 -7.58 1.08 -7.13
C THR A 203 -7.84 2.56 -7.39
N ALA A 204 -6.92 3.42 -6.92
CA ALA A 204 -7.01 4.87 -7.15
C ALA A 204 -7.01 5.22 -8.65
N VAL A 205 -6.24 4.49 -9.46
CA VAL A 205 -6.20 4.65 -10.93
C VAL A 205 -7.55 4.34 -11.54
N HIS A 206 -8.16 3.21 -11.21
CA HIS A 206 -9.49 2.85 -11.72
C HIS A 206 -10.53 3.93 -11.38
N THR A 207 -10.58 4.36 -10.11
CA THR A 207 -11.54 5.39 -9.66
C THR A 207 -11.32 6.72 -10.39
N MET A 208 -10.07 7.12 -10.59
CA MET A 208 -9.72 8.34 -11.34
C MET A 208 -10.19 8.25 -12.80
N LEU A 209 -9.90 7.14 -13.49
CA LEU A 209 -10.27 6.94 -14.89
C LEU A 209 -11.80 6.92 -15.07
N GLN A 210 -12.54 6.28 -14.17
CA GLN A 210 -13.98 6.29 -14.18
C GLN A 210 -14.57 7.70 -14.05
N ARG A 211 -13.98 8.53 -13.16
CA ARG A 211 -14.38 9.94 -13.02
C ARG A 211 -14.08 10.73 -14.29
N ALA A 212 -12.91 10.54 -14.89
CA ALA A 212 -12.53 11.22 -16.13
C ALA A 212 -13.46 10.82 -17.29
N ALA A 213 -13.80 9.55 -17.43
CA ALA A 213 -14.77 9.09 -18.43
C ALA A 213 -16.16 9.70 -18.22
N ALA A 214 -16.66 9.74 -16.98
CA ALA A 214 -17.93 10.37 -16.63
C ALA A 214 -17.93 11.88 -16.94
N GLN A 215 -16.83 12.59 -16.67
CA GLN A 215 -16.69 14.02 -17.04
C GLN A 215 -16.73 14.25 -18.54
N ALA A 216 -16.25 13.30 -19.36
CA ALA A 216 -16.37 13.31 -20.81
C ALA A 216 -17.74 12.83 -21.31
N GLY A 217 -18.70 12.53 -20.42
CA GLY A 217 -20.01 12.00 -20.79
C GLY A 217 -19.96 10.60 -21.38
N LYS A 218 -18.91 9.83 -21.12
CA LYS A 218 -18.65 8.50 -21.68
C LYS A 218 -18.45 7.46 -20.56
N THR A 219 -18.47 6.20 -20.94
CA THR A 219 -18.17 5.07 -20.06
C THR A 219 -16.96 4.31 -20.59
N MET A 220 -16.16 3.76 -19.68
CA MET A 220 -15.06 2.86 -20.07
C MET A 220 -15.60 1.45 -20.36
N SER A 221 -15.19 0.88 -21.48
CA SER A 221 -15.38 -0.54 -21.78
C SER A 221 -14.13 -1.30 -21.35
N TYR A 222 -14.27 -2.21 -20.40
CA TYR A 222 -13.20 -3.10 -19.96
C TYR A 222 -13.38 -4.48 -20.56
N ARG A 223 -12.40 -4.92 -21.36
CA ARG A 223 -12.35 -6.28 -21.87
C ARG A 223 -11.73 -7.26 -20.87
N VAL A 224 -10.69 -6.81 -20.17
CA VAL A 224 -9.98 -7.61 -19.15
C VAL A 224 -9.67 -6.74 -17.95
N ILE A 225 -9.80 -7.29 -16.75
CA ILE A 225 -9.35 -6.69 -15.50
C ILE A 225 -8.25 -7.58 -14.93
N VAL A 226 -7.10 -7.00 -14.63
CA VAL A 226 -5.91 -7.68 -14.10
C VAL A 226 -5.44 -7.05 -12.80
N SER A 227 -4.68 -7.77 -11.99
CA SER A 227 -4.26 -7.32 -10.66
C SER A 227 -2.98 -6.47 -10.65
N SER A 228 -2.23 -6.41 -11.74
CA SER A 228 -0.94 -5.71 -11.81
C SER A 228 -0.69 -5.06 -13.15
N PHE A 229 0.22 -4.07 -13.20
CA PHE A 229 0.65 -3.46 -14.46
C PHE A 229 1.40 -4.45 -15.36
N ASP A 230 2.20 -5.38 -14.81
CA ASP A 230 2.85 -6.44 -15.58
C ASP A 230 1.83 -7.26 -16.37
N ALA A 231 0.78 -7.71 -15.70
CA ALA A 231 -0.30 -8.44 -16.37
C ALA A 231 -1.02 -7.57 -17.41
N ALA A 232 -1.21 -6.27 -17.15
CA ALA A 232 -1.83 -5.35 -18.11
C ALA A 232 -0.98 -5.23 -19.39
N PHE A 233 0.32 -5.06 -19.27
CA PHE A 233 1.23 -5.02 -20.43
C PHE A 233 1.19 -6.31 -21.27
N ARG A 234 1.13 -7.48 -20.63
CA ARG A 234 1.01 -8.78 -21.32
C ARG A 234 -0.30 -8.91 -22.10
N VAL A 235 -1.41 -8.46 -21.52
CA VAL A 235 -2.72 -8.48 -22.17
C VAL A 235 -2.78 -7.48 -23.33
N VAL A 236 -2.17 -6.29 -23.16
CA VAL A 236 -2.03 -5.29 -24.25
C VAL A 236 -1.17 -5.85 -25.38
N ALA A 237 -0.04 -6.50 -25.09
CA ALA A 237 0.83 -7.13 -26.06
C ALA A 237 0.11 -8.24 -26.86
N ALA A 238 -0.85 -8.93 -26.25
CA ALA A 238 -1.71 -9.91 -26.91
C ALA A 238 -2.82 -9.28 -27.79
N GLY A 239 -2.88 -7.95 -27.91
CA GLY A 239 -3.88 -7.24 -28.73
C GLY A 239 -5.31 -7.26 -28.15
N LEU A 240 -5.46 -7.52 -26.86
CA LEU A 240 -6.78 -7.65 -26.20
C LEU A 240 -7.34 -6.33 -25.65
N GLY A 241 -6.71 -5.21 -25.97
CA GLY A 241 -7.13 -3.87 -25.53
C GLY A 241 -5.94 -2.97 -25.29
N ILE A 242 -6.22 -1.76 -24.78
CA ILE A 242 -5.23 -0.76 -24.40
C ILE A 242 -5.30 -0.52 -22.89
N SER A 243 -4.25 0.03 -22.26
CA SER A 243 -4.24 0.23 -20.81
C SER A 243 -3.62 1.58 -20.41
N VAL A 244 -4.20 2.24 -19.41
CA VAL A 244 -3.56 3.41 -18.80
C VAL A 244 -2.57 2.94 -17.73
N VAL A 245 -1.31 3.32 -17.90
CA VAL A 245 -0.16 2.85 -17.11
C VAL A 245 0.75 4.01 -16.72
N PRO A 246 1.57 3.89 -15.68
CA PRO A 246 2.65 4.83 -15.43
C PRO A 246 3.68 4.81 -16.58
N MET A 247 4.13 5.98 -17.02
CA MET A 247 5.06 6.12 -18.16
C MET A 247 6.42 5.47 -17.88
N GLU A 248 6.92 5.57 -16.66
CA GLU A 248 8.22 5.02 -16.26
C GLU A 248 8.25 3.49 -16.39
N VAL A 249 7.15 2.84 -16.01
CA VAL A 249 7.01 1.38 -16.13
C VAL A 249 7.05 0.91 -17.59
N ALA A 250 6.47 1.69 -18.48
CA ALA A 250 6.34 1.33 -19.89
C ALA A 250 7.69 1.15 -20.58
N GLY A 251 8.73 1.88 -20.19
CA GLY A 251 10.07 1.76 -20.73
C GLY A 251 10.63 0.33 -20.66
N THR A 252 10.37 -0.35 -19.56
CA THR A 252 10.81 -1.74 -19.34
C THR A 252 10.12 -2.74 -20.26
N TYR A 253 8.83 -2.55 -20.55
CA TYR A 253 8.03 -3.50 -21.33
C TYR A 253 8.06 -3.23 -22.84
N ARG A 254 8.42 -2.01 -23.26
CA ARG A 254 8.47 -1.63 -24.67
C ARG A 254 9.33 -2.58 -25.50
N GLN A 255 10.56 -2.83 -25.07
CA GLN A 255 11.49 -3.69 -25.79
C GLN A 255 11.13 -5.18 -25.68
N ALA A 256 10.64 -5.60 -24.51
CA ALA A 256 10.37 -7.00 -24.22
C ALA A 256 9.07 -7.52 -24.88
N LEU A 257 8.06 -6.69 -24.99
CA LEU A 257 6.70 -7.09 -25.38
C LEU A 257 6.18 -6.41 -26.65
N GLY A 258 6.92 -5.47 -27.25
CA GLY A 258 6.45 -4.73 -28.43
C GLY A 258 5.24 -3.84 -28.13
N VAL A 259 5.15 -3.29 -26.93
CA VAL A 259 4.09 -2.38 -26.50
C VAL A 259 4.62 -0.96 -26.54
N GLU A 260 3.90 -0.05 -27.18
CA GLU A 260 4.21 1.39 -27.17
C GLU A 260 3.46 2.10 -26.03
N ALA A 261 4.10 3.11 -25.44
CA ALA A 261 3.48 3.97 -24.45
C ALA A 261 3.37 5.38 -24.98
N VAL A 262 2.15 5.88 -25.03
CA VAL A 262 1.83 7.20 -25.54
C VAL A 262 1.36 8.08 -24.37
N PRO A 263 2.10 9.16 -24.02
CA PRO A 263 1.71 10.03 -22.92
C PRO A 263 0.29 10.57 -23.05
N LEU A 264 -0.49 10.54 -21.97
CA LEU A 264 -1.79 11.21 -21.92
C LEU A 264 -1.59 12.72 -21.80
N SER A 265 -2.35 13.49 -22.60
CA SER A 265 -2.30 14.95 -22.59
C SER A 265 -3.12 15.60 -21.47
N ASP A 266 -3.92 14.82 -20.76
CA ASP A 266 -4.86 15.26 -19.75
C ASP A 266 -4.17 15.76 -18.49
N ALA A 267 -4.72 16.78 -17.84
CA ALA A 267 -4.13 17.35 -16.62
C ALA A 267 -4.00 16.34 -15.47
N PHE A 268 -4.98 15.43 -15.33
CA PHE A 268 -4.95 14.39 -14.30
C PHE A 268 -3.86 13.33 -14.54
N ALA A 269 -3.30 13.26 -15.74
CA ALA A 269 -2.25 12.30 -16.05
C ALA A 269 -0.90 12.67 -15.44
N LYS A 270 -0.71 13.94 -15.05
CA LYS A 270 0.45 14.41 -14.29
C LYS A 270 0.15 14.25 -12.82
N ARG A 271 0.84 13.33 -12.16
CA ARG A 271 0.61 12.99 -10.75
C ARG A 271 1.82 13.31 -9.90
N ARG A 272 1.59 13.46 -8.60
CA ARG A 272 2.64 13.60 -7.60
C ARG A 272 2.47 12.52 -6.55
N PHE A 273 3.54 11.82 -6.26
CA PHE A 273 3.59 10.92 -5.14
C PHE A 273 4.10 11.64 -3.90
N VAL A 274 3.66 11.17 -2.77
CA VAL A 274 4.08 11.63 -1.46
C VAL A 274 4.50 10.45 -0.60
N VAL A 275 5.48 10.69 0.25
CA VAL A 275 5.79 9.82 1.39
C VAL A 275 5.00 10.33 2.56
N CYS A 276 4.14 9.50 3.15
CA CYS A 276 3.27 9.86 4.26
C CYS A 276 3.53 8.99 5.50
N PHE A 277 3.28 9.55 6.66
CA PHE A 277 3.52 8.96 7.97
C PHE A 277 2.65 9.64 9.02
N ARG A 278 2.50 9.03 10.20
CA ARG A 278 1.66 9.60 11.26
C ARG A 278 2.24 10.90 11.82
N ASP A 279 3.49 10.85 12.23
CA ASP A 279 4.24 11.99 12.78
C ASP A 279 5.74 11.74 12.59
N PHE A 280 6.45 12.71 12.02
CA PHE A 280 7.87 12.57 11.66
C PHE A 280 8.76 12.36 12.88
N ASP A 281 8.50 13.11 13.97
CA ASP A 281 9.34 13.06 15.16
C ASP A 281 9.16 11.74 15.93
N SER A 282 8.02 11.07 15.73
CA SER A 282 7.74 9.76 16.30
C SER A 282 8.25 8.59 15.46
N LEU A 283 8.75 8.83 14.24
CA LEU A 283 9.32 7.77 13.40
C LEU A 283 10.60 7.21 14.06
N GLN A 284 10.80 5.90 13.90
CA GLN A 284 12.08 5.26 14.22
C GLN A 284 13.22 5.87 13.40
N PRO A 285 14.46 5.91 13.91
CA PRO A 285 15.59 6.48 13.20
C PRO A 285 15.78 5.93 11.79
N ALA A 286 15.61 4.61 11.60
CA ALA A 286 15.68 3.97 10.28
C ALA A 286 14.59 4.46 9.31
N ALA A 287 13.34 4.58 9.79
CA ALA A 287 12.23 5.08 8.99
C ALA A 287 12.39 6.56 8.65
N ARG A 288 12.86 7.37 9.61
CA ARG A 288 13.14 8.80 9.40
C ARG A 288 14.18 9.00 8.30
N ARG A 289 15.30 8.28 8.36
CA ARG A 289 16.35 8.32 7.32
C ARG A 289 15.82 7.89 5.95
N LEU A 290 14.97 6.86 5.91
CA LEU A 290 14.36 6.46 4.64
C LEU A 290 13.45 7.55 4.08
N VAL A 291 12.62 8.20 4.90
CA VAL A 291 11.77 9.33 4.47
C VAL A 291 12.63 10.47 3.92
N GLU A 292 13.70 10.85 4.61
CA GLU A 292 14.65 11.87 4.15
C GLU A 292 15.31 11.49 2.82
N HIS A 293 15.72 10.22 2.67
CA HIS A 293 16.27 9.72 1.42
C HIS A 293 15.27 9.80 0.27
N LEU A 294 14.02 9.35 0.48
CA LEU A 294 12.97 9.41 -0.54
C LEU A 294 12.61 10.85 -0.91
N GLU A 295 12.59 11.78 0.05
CA GLU A 295 12.34 13.20 -0.19
C GLU A 295 13.40 13.82 -1.14
N THR A 296 14.67 13.40 -1.08
CA THR A 296 15.70 13.87 -2.02
C THR A 296 15.41 13.53 -3.48
N ARG A 297 14.47 12.62 -3.74
CA ARG A 297 14.04 12.22 -5.08
C ARG A 297 12.91 13.09 -5.64
N ALA A 298 12.35 14.00 -4.85
CA ALA A 298 11.23 14.86 -5.25
C ALA A 298 11.54 15.79 -6.46
N ALA A 299 12.83 16.09 -6.68
CA ALA A 299 13.30 16.95 -7.76
C ALA A 299 13.58 16.17 -9.07
N ARG A 300 13.43 14.87 -9.08
CA ARG A 300 13.63 14.00 -10.24
C ARG A 300 12.29 13.54 -10.78
#